data_ba806bdacaf031f99651a8f7b795e74d
#
_entry.id   ba806bdacaf031f99651a8f7b795e74d
#
_cell.length_a   1.000
_cell.length_b   1.000
_cell.length_c   1.000
_cell.angle_alpha   90.00
_cell.angle_beta   90.00
_cell.angle_gamma   90.00
#
_symmetry.space_group_name_H-M   'P 1'
#
loop_
_entity.id
_entity.type
_entity.pdbx_description
1 polymer ?
#
loop_
_entity_poly.entity_id
_entity_poly.type
_entity_poly.pdbx_seq_one_letter_code
_entity_poly.pdbx_strand_id
1 'polypeptide(L)'
;MALLSLLWGLIYLYTGAVTAGAIPLLYAALSFISIGYYALTGRYHLFRFTQLLVTLLFPAALMLVLGGFVNSSGVILWSLTSPVGAMLFAGRRQATGWFLAFAVLVIVAGLMDAGVLPMGIAPASPPVVDLMTTFFIMNIIGPSVVVFLLLAYSTRQRDRSRDLLLLERAKSEQLLLNVLPQSIAARLKAGEGTIAECYDEASILFADIAGFTPLSAELGVELVVELLNDIHSAFDAIVARHGLEKIRTIGDGYMVVSGVPTPRPDHAHALVDTALEMLAFVRAWPSPHADRVRHRIGINSGAIMAGVIGRAKFSYDVWGDPVNVASRMESSGLPDCIQVSERTYELIKTDFICHPRGTIEIKGKGEMRTWLVEGRRKGLGIRG
;
A
#
# COMPACT_ATOMS: atom_id res chain seq x y z
N MET A 1 -2.46 -33.96 -15.73
CA MET A 1 -2.91 -35.29 -15.27
C MET A 1 -3.69 -36.01 -16.36
N ALA A 2 -4.83 -35.50 -16.89
CA ALA A 2 -5.63 -36.21 -17.90
C ALA A 2 -4.84 -36.60 -19.16
N LEU A 3 -3.99 -35.73 -19.70
CA LEU A 3 -3.14 -36.06 -20.87
C LEU A 3 -2.10 -37.14 -20.57
N LEU A 4 -1.51 -37.12 -19.37
CA LEU A 4 -0.59 -38.15 -18.91
C LEU A 4 -1.30 -39.51 -18.78
N SER A 5 -2.53 -39.52 -18.30
CA SER A 5 -3.35 -40.73 -18.17
C SER A 5 -3.72 -41.33 -19.53
N LEU A 6 -3.95 -40.52 -20.55
CA LEU A 6 -4.11 -41.01 -21.93
C LEU A 6 -2.84 -41.77 -22.42
N LEU A 7 -1.68 -41.17 -22.20
CA LEU A 7 -0.41 -41.77 -22.58
C LEU A 7 -0.20 -43.13 -21.86
N TRP A 8 -0.43 -43.14 -20.53
CA TRP A 8 -0.33 -44.36 -19.74
C TRP A 8 -1.30 -45.44 -20.18
N GLY A 9 -2.56 -45.08 -20.46
CA GLY A 9 -3.55 -46.03 -20.94
C GLY A 9 -3.14 -46.65 -22.26
N LEU A 10 -2.62 -45.86 -23.21
CA LEU A 10 -2.15 -46.34 -24.52
C LEU A 10 -0.93 -47.27 -24.38
N ILE A 11 0.01 -46.98 -23.46
CA ILE A 11 1.17 -47.84 -23.22
C ILE A 11 0.72 -49.22 -22.68
N TYR A 12 -0.21 -49.25 -21.72
CA TYR A 12 -0.76 -50.51 -21.20
C TYR A 12 -1.51 -51.31 -22.27
N LEU A 13 -2.28 -50.64 -23.14
CA LEU A 13 -2.93 -51.33 -24.28
C LEU A 13 -1.92 -51.90 -25.25
N TYR A 14 -0.85 -51.14 -25.56
CA TYR A 14 0.22 -51.62 -26.48
C TYR A 14 0.95 -52.84 -25.90
N THR A 15 1.13 -52.93 -24.60
CA THR A 15 1.75 -54.07 -23.91
C THR A 15 0.79 -55.26 -23.74
N GLY A 16 -0.46 -55.17 -24.20
CA GLY A 16 -1.46 -56.22 -24.09
C GLY A 16 -2.22 -56.27 -22.78
N ALA A 17 -1.95 -55.36 -21.82
CA ALA A 17 -2.62 -55.27 -20.52
C ALA A 17 -3.93 -54.48 -20.60
N VAL A 18 -4.94 -55.00 -21.32
CA VAL A 18 -6.17 -54.29 -21.66
C VAL A 18 -6.93 -53.79 -20.45
N THR A 19 -7.08 -54.60 -19.39
CA THR A 19 -7.77 -54.23 -18.15
C THR A 19 -7.04 -53.11 -17.40
N ALA A 20 -5.70 -53.16 -17.35
CA ALA A 20 -4.88 -52.13 -16.76
C ALA A 20 -4.94 -50.81 -17.55
N GLY A 21 -4.94 -50.90 -18.90
CA GLY A 21 -5.04 -49.72 -19.79
C GLY A 21 -6.39 -49.01 -19.70
N ALA A 22 -7.48 -49.73 -19.47
CA ALA A 22 -8.82 -49.16 -19.36
C ALA A 22 -8.93 -48.14 -18.17
N ILE A 23 -8.22 -48.35 -17.06
CA ILE A 23 -8.32 -47.50 -15.87
C ILE A 23 -7.79 -46.08 -16.11
N PRO A 24 -6.56 -45.85 -16.64
CA PRO A 24 -6.09 -44.51 -16.95
C PRO A 24 -6.91 -43.83 -18.07
N LEU A 25 -7.43 -44.59 -19.05
CA LEU A 25 -8.31 -44.03 -20.06
C LEU A 25 -9.66 -43.55 -19.49
N LEU A 26 -10.25 -44.33 -18.59
CA LEU A 26 -11.47 -43.92 -17.87
C LEU A 26 -11.21 -42.70 -17.00
N TYR A 27 -10.08 -42.61 -16.29
CA TYR A 27 -9.67 -41.40 -15.57
C TYR A 27 -9.63 -40.17 -16.49
N ALA A 28 -8.99 -40.28 -17.65
CA ALA A 28 -8.89 -39.22 -18.63
C ALA A 28 -10.28 -38.79 -19.12
N ALA A 29 -11.15 -39.73 -19.46
CA ALA A 29 -12.51 -39.48 -19.91
C ALA A 29 -13.32 -38.72 -18.85
N LEU A 30 -13.34 -39.20 -17.59
CA LEU A 30 -14.01 -38.55 -16.48
C LEU A 30 -13.46 -37.15 -16.20
N SER A 31 -12.13 -36.98 -16.32
CA SER A 31 -11.51 -35.69 -16.14
C SER A 31 -11.94 -34.69 -17.22
N PHE A 32 -11.97 -35.07 -18.50
CA PHE A 32 -12.45 -34.21 -19.59
C PHE A 32 -13.94 -33.90 -19.47
N ILE A 33 -14.77 -34.86 -19.09
CA ILE A 33 -16.20 -34.63 -18.81
C ILE A 33 -16.38 -33.64 -17.69
N SER A 34 -15.62 -33.77 -16.60
CA SER A 34 -15.67 -32.86 -15.46
C SER A 34 -15.21 -31.44 -15.83
N ILE A 35 -14.17 -31.30 -16.67
CA ILE A 35 -13.72 -30.00 -17.20
C ILE A 35 -14.81 -29.37 -18.07
N GLY A 36 -15.39 -30.13 -19.01
CA GLY A 36 -16.49 -29.68 -19.88
C GLY A 36 -17.72 -29.24 -19.08
N TYR A 37 -18.10 -30.02 -18.07
CA TYR A 37 -19.22 -29.67 -17.18
C TYR A 37 -18.94 -28.36 -16.41
N TYR A 38 -17.71 -28.18 -15.90
CA TYR A 38 -17.31 -26.93 -15.26
C TYR A 38 -17.35 -25.74 -16.22
N ALA A 39 -16.87 -25.89 -17.44
CA ALA A 39 -16.88 -24.85 -18.46
C ALA A 39 -18.32 -24.38 -18.79
N LEU A 40 -19.27 -25.31 -18.79
CA LEU A 40 -20.68 -25.01 -19.09
C LEU A 40 -21.46 -24.45 -17.88
N THR A 41 -21.13 -24.88 -16.66
CA THR A 41 -21.97 -24.59 -15.47
C THR A 41 -21.34 -23.63 -14.46
N GLY A 42 -20.02 -23.39 -14.54
CA GLY A 42 -19.28 -22.61 -13.56
C GLY A 42 -19.17 -23.23 -12.15
N ARG A 43 -19.66 -24.47 -11.96
CA ARG A 43 -19.71 -25.13 -10.63
C ARG A 43 -18.33 -25.64 -10.19
N TYR A 44 -17.46 -24.74 -9.80
CA TYR A 44 -16.07 -25.02 -9.39
C TYR A 44 -15.94 -26.05 -8.25
N HIS A 45 -16.80 -26.01 -7.24
CA HIS A 45 -16.71 -26.92 -6.09
C HIS A 45 -16.91 -28.41 -6.51
N LEU A 46 -17.86 -28.67 -7.41
CA LEU A 46 -18.10 -30.02 -7.90
C LEU A 46 -16.94 -30.49 -8.78
N PHE A 47 -16.49 -29.65 -9.70
CA PHE A 47 -15.31 -29.92 -10.52
C PHE A 47 -14.09 -30.31 -9.67
N ARG A 48 -13.76 -29.46 -8.67
CA ARG A 48 -12.64 -29.71 -7.77
C ARG A 48 -12.77 -31.02 -7.01
N PHE A 49 -13.96 -31.28 -6.43
CA PHE A 49 -14.19 -32.51 -5.69
C PHE A 49 -14.02 -33.74 -6.56
N THR A 50 -14.61 -33.77 -7.76
CA THR A 50 -14.49 -34.88 -8.70
C THR A 50 -13.05 -35.11 -9.14
N GLN A 51 -12.28 -34.06 -9.44
CA GLN A 51 -10.86 -34.18 -9.82
C GLN A 51 -10.03 -34.76 -8.66
N LEU A 52 -10.22 -34.29 -7.44
CA LEU A 52 -9.49 -34.82 -6.27
C LEU A 52 -9.84 -36.29 -6.00
N LEU A 53 -11.13 -36.64 -6.15
CA LEU A 53 -11.60 -38.01 -5.95
C LEU A 53 -11.03 -38.97 -6.97
N VAL A 54 -11.12 -38.66 -8.26
CA VAL A 54 -10.60 -39.55 -9.31
C VAL A 54 -9.08 -39.65 -9.23
N THR A 55 -8.38 -38.57 -8.90
CA THR A 55 -6.92 -38.57 -8.71
C THR A 55 -6.51 -39.43 -7.49
N LEU A 56 -7.32 -39.51 -6.46
CA LEU A 56 -7.07 -40.35 -5.28
C LEU A 56 -7.30 -41.83 -5.60
N LEU A 57 -8.44 -42.17 -6.24
CA LEU A 57 -8.92 -43.57 -6.34
C LEU A 57 -8.33 -44.32 -7.50
N PHE A 58 -8.12 -43.68 -8.67
CA PHE A 58 -7.75 -44.39 -9.88
C PHE A 58 -6.32 -45.02 -9.86
N PRO A 59 -5.29 -44.35 -9.29
CA PRO A 59 -3.99 -45.01 -9.14
C PRO A 59 -4.03 -46.22 -8.21
N ALA A 60 -4.87 -46.15 -7.15
CA ALA A 60 -5.05 -47.28 -6.22
C ALA A 60 -5.79 -48.43 -6.90
N ALA A 61 -6.84 -48.16 -7.71
CA ALA A 61 -7.52 -49.18 -8.48
C ALA A 61 -6.60 -49.83 -9.48
N LEU A 62 -5.75 -49.06 -10.18
CA LEU A 62 -4.75 -49.58 -11.09
C LEU A 62 -3.74 -50.49 -10.40
N MET A 63 -3.27 -50.10 -9.22
CA MET A 63 -2.39 -50.91 -8.38
C MET A 63 -3.00 -52.27 -8.03
N LEU A 64 -4.27 -52.29 -7.63
CA LEU A 64 -4.97 -53.55 -7.33
C LEU A 64 -5.09 -54.48 -8.53
N VAL A 65 -5.44 -53.91 -9.70
CA VAL A 65 -5.53 -54.71 -10.96
C VAL A 65 -4.19 -55.23 -11.42
N LEU A 66 -3.09 -54.52 -11.18
CA LEU A 66 -1.74 -54.95 -11.51
C LEU A 66 -1.14 -55.95 -10.49
N GLY A 67 -1.83 -56.22 -9.37
CA GLY A 67 -1.41 -57.22 -8.38
C GLY A 67 -0.46 -56.70 -7.30
N GLY A 68 -0.68 -55.47 -6.81
CA GLY A 68 -0.03 -54.91 -5.65
C GLY A 68 1.05 -53.85 -5.92
N PHE A 69 1.75 -53.44 -4.88
CA PHE A 69 2.73 -52.33 -4.92
C PHE A 69 3.87 -52.58 -5.91
N VAL A 70 4.48 -53.76 -5.82
CA VAL A 70 5.65 -54.10 -6.62
C VAL A 70 5.26 -54.25 -8.09
N ASN A 71 4.23 -55.06 -8.37
CA ASN A 71 3.78 -55.36 -9.73
C ASN A 71 3.24 -54.11 -10.46
N SER A 72 2.69 -53.15 -9.71
CA SER A 72 2.26 -51.88 -10.28
C SER A 72 3.37 -50.84 -10.37
N SER A 73 4.60 -51.19 -9.95
CA SER A 73 5.75 -50.27 -9.90
C SER A 73 5.46 -48.97 -9.14
N GLY A 74 4.71 -49.09 -8.02
CA GLY A 74 4.43 -47.96 -7.13
C GLY A 74 3.46 -46.92 -7.67
N VAL A 75 2.58 -47.27 -8.58
CA VAL A 75 1.64 -46.34 -9.24
C VAL A 75 0.77 -45.58 -8.28
N ILE A 76 0.52 -46.10 -7.05
CA ILE A 76 -0.25 -45.46 -5.99
C ILE A 76 0.34 -44.10 -5.54
N LEU A 77 1.63 -43.83 -5.80
CA LEU A 77 2.27 -42.56 -5.51
C LEU A 77 1.59 -41.37 -6.23
N TRP A 78 0.94 -41.61 -7.35
CA TRP A 78 0.13 -40.59 -8.04
C TRP A 78 -1.06 -40.11 -7.19
N SER A 79 -1.60 -40.95 -6.30
CA SER A 79 -2.71 -40.58 -5.41
C SER A 79 -2.31 -39.48 -4.41
N LEU A 80 -0.99 -39.31 -4.09
CA LEU A 80 -0.48 -38.23 -3.26
C LEU A 80 -0.73 -36.84 -3.87
N THR A 81 -0.86 -36.75 -5.18
CA THR A 81 -1.16 -35.48 -5.86
C THR A 81 -2.56 -34.93 -5.50
N SER A 82 -3.49 -35.80 -5.01
CA SER A 82 -4.83 -35.38 -4.58
C SER A 82 -4.78 -34.52 -3.30
N PRO A 83 -4.22 -34.94 -2.15
CA PRO A 83 -4.12 -34.07 -0.97
C PRO A 83 -3.25 -32.81 -1.21
N VAL A 84 -2.22 -32.89 -2.07
CA VAL A 84 -1.42 -31.72 -2.45
C VAL A 84 -2.25 -30.73 -3.24
N GLY A 85 -3.02 -31.20 -4.23
CA GLY A 85 -3.98 -30.38 -4.96
C GLY A 85 -5.05 -29.77 -4.06
N ALA A 86 -5.56 -30.54 -3.08
CA ALA A 86 -6.52 -30.05 -2.09
C ALA A 86 -5.92 -28.93 -1.23
N MET A 87 -4.64 -29.02 -0.84
CA MET A 87 -3.94 -27.98 -0.09
C MET A 87 -3.92 -26.64 -0.86
N LEU A 88 -3.72 -26.69 -2.17
CA LEU A 88 -3.65 -25.50 -3.03
C LEU A 88 -5.01 -24.89 -3.34
N PHE A 89 -6.00 -25.73 -3.63
CA PHE A 89 -7.27 -25.30 -4.21
C PHE A 89 -8.48 -25.38 -3.27
N ALA A 90 -8.35 -26.09 -2.13
CA ALA A 90 -9.44 -26.29 -1.18
C ALA A 90 -9.15 -25.78 0.23
N GLY A 91 -7.90 -25.42 0.50
CA GLY A 91 -7.43 -24.95 1.79
C GLY A 91 -7.11 -26.06 2.80
N ARG A 92 -6.41 -25.68 3.89
CA ARG A 92 -5.80 -26.60 4.87
C ARG A 92 -6.81 -27.59 5.46
N ARG A 93 -8.01 -27.15 5.85
CA ARG A 93 -8.99 -27.99 6.52
C ARG A 93 -9.46 -29.16 5.64
N GLN A 94 -9.74 -28.89 4.36
CA GLN A 94 -10.16 -29.91 3.41
C GLN A 94 -8.98 -30.82 3.02
N ALA A 95 -7.80 -30.25 2.82
CA ALA A 95 -6.58 -31.02 2.49
C ALA A 95 -6.24 -32.07 3.56
N THR A 96 -6.46 -31.78 4.84
CA THR A 96 -6.26 -32.76 5.91
C THR A 96 -7.18 -33.99 5.73
N GLY A 97 -8.45 -33.79 5.37
CA GLY A 97 -9.37 -34.89 5.08
C GLY A 97 -8.92 -35.75 3.87
N TRP A 98 -8.48 -35.11 2.80
CA TRP A 98 -7.94 -35.81 1.64
C TRP A 98 -6.63 -36.56 1.94
N PHE A 99 -5.76 -35.98 2.81
CA PHE A 99 -4.55 -36.67 3.24
C PHE A 99 -4.85 -37.89 4.11
N LEU A 100 -5.80 -37.80 5.03
CA LEU A 100 -6.24 -38.95 5.83
C LEU A 100 -6.84 -40.04 4.93
N ALA A 101 -7.67 -39.68 3.94
CA ALA A 101 -8.20 -40.61 2.96
C ALA A 101 -7.10 -41.29 2.15
N PHE A 102 -6.09 -40.55 1.72
CA PHE A 102 -4.89 -41.12 1.08
C PHE A 102 -4.13 -42.09 2.01
N ALA A 103 -3.89 -41.70 3.27
CA ALA A 103 -3.19 -42.54 4.22
C ALA A 103 -3.92 -43.86 4.46
N VAL A 104 -5.24 -43.80 4.68
CA VAL A 104 -6.10 -45.00 4.83
C VAL A 104 -6.03 -45.85 3.56
N LEU A 105 -6.11 -45.26 2.40
CA LEU A 105 -6.05 -45.97 1.10
C LEU A 105 -4.72 -46.72 0.95
N VAL A 106 -3.58 -46.12 1.30
CA VAL A 106 -2.26 -46.73 1.23
C VAL A 106 -2.13 -47.87 2.25
N ILE A 107 -2.65 -47.68 3.50
CA ILE A 107 -2.64 -48.73 4.53
C ILE A 107 -3.47 -49.94 4.07
N VAL A 108 -4.70 -49.72 3.61
CA VAL A 108 -5.56 -50.79 3.13
C VAL A 108 -4.93 -51.54 1.97
N ALA A 109 -4.35 -50.81 1.01
CA ALA A 109 -3.65 -51.39 -0.12
C ALA A 109 -2.44 -52.24 0.34
N GLY A 110 -1.70 -51.78 1.34
CA GLY A 110 -0.59 -52.53 1.93
C GLY A 110 -1.03 -53.82 2.65
N LEU A 111 -2.16 -53.78 3.37
CA LEU A 111 -2.73 -54.98 4.01
C LEU A 111 -3.23 -56.00 2.98
N MET A 112 -3.77 -55.56 1.85
CA MET A 112 -4.15 -56.42 0.75
C MET A 112 -2.92 -57.05 0.07
N ASP A 113 -1.87 -56.28 -0.16
CA ASP A 113 -0.61 -56.77 -0.74
C ASP A 113 0.10 -57.78 0.15
N ALA A 114 0.04 -57.59 1.48
CA ALA A 114 0.57 -58.52 2.52
C ALA A 114 -0.30 -59.76 2.71
N GLY A 115 -1.42 -59.92 2.02
CA GLY A 115 -2.32 -61.07 2.14
C GLY A 115 -3.18 -61.08 3.40
N VAL A 116 -3.19 -59.99 4.20
CA VAL A 116 -4.00 -59.87 5.44
C VAL A 116 -5.47 -59.63 5.08
N LEU A 117 -5.71 -58.90 4.01
CA LEU A 117 -7.05 -58.66 3.46
C LEU A 117 -7.19 -59.38 2.10
N PRO A 118 -8.35 -59.98 1.77
CA PRO A 118 -8.53 -60.69 0.51
C PRO A 118 -8.47 -59.72 -0.67
N MET A 119 -7.62 -59.99 -1.65
CA MET A 119 -7.67 -59.34 -2.97
C MET A 119 -8.82 -59.96 -3.74
N GLY A 120 -9.92 -59.25 -3.87
CA GLY A 120 -11.11 -59.73 -4.61
C GLY A 120 -10.97 -59.76 -6.13
N ILE A 121 -9.80 -59.44 -6.69
CA ILE A 121 -9.55 -59.29 -8.10
C ILE A 121 -8.33 -60.19 -8.49
N ALA A 122 -8.51 -61.06 -9.43
CA ALA A 122 -7.40 -61.80 -9.99
C ALA A 122 -6.43 -60.85 -10.70
N PRO A 123 -5.13 -60.81 -10.36
CA PRO A 123 -4.16 -59.89 -10.96
C PRO A 123 -4.08 -60.10 -12.49
N ALA A 124 -4.12 -59.02 -13.21
CA ALA A 124 -3.77 -59.05 -14.64
C ALA A 124 -2.29 -59.49 -14.78
N SER A 125 -1.94 -60.13 -15.86
CA SER A 125 -0.55 -60.49 -16.18
C SER A 125 0.36 -59.24 -15.96
N PRO A 126 1.45 -59.33 -15.22
CA PRO A 126 2.35 -58.22 -15.02
C PRO A 126 2.86 -57.70 -16.36
N PRO A 127 3.06 -56.41 -16.52
CA PRO A 127 3.71 -55.88 -17.72
C PRO A 127 5.10 -56.53 -17.86
N VAL A 128 5.57 -56.64 -19.12
CA VAL A 128 6.86 -57.27 -19.48
C VAL A 128 7.93 -56.79 -18.48
N VAL A 129 8.66 -57.78 -17.87
CA VAL A 129 9.65 -57.55 -16.83
C VAL A 129 10.67 -56.45 -17.17
N ASP A 130 11.00 -56.30 -18.46
CA ASP A 130 11.93 -55.28 -18.97
C ASP A 130 11.44 -53.84 -18.81
N LEU A 131 10.13 -53.61 -18.69
CA LEU A 131 9.54 -52.28 -18.54
C LEU A 131 9.29 -51.90 -17.05
N MET A 132 9.39 -52.86 -16.12
CA MET A 132 9.04 -52.67 -14.71
C MET A 132 9.90 -51.59 -14.04
N THR A 133 11.21 -51.59 -14.29
CA THR A 133 12.14 -50.58 -13.80
C THR A 133 11.81 -49.18 -14.37
N THR A 134 11.49 -49.08 -15.66
CA THR A 134 11.12 -47.84 -16.32
C THR A 134 9.85 -47.27 -15.73
N PHE A 135 8.82 -48.10 -15.51
CA PHE A 135 7.58 -47.68 -14.84
C PHE A 135 7.83 -47.22 -13.40
N PHE A 136 8.71 -47.91 -12.65
CA PHE A 136 9.04 -47.52 -11.29
C PHE A 136 9.67 -46.13 -11.23
N ILE A 137 10.63 -45.85 -12.10
CA ILE A 137 11.28 -44.53 -12.22
C ILE A 137 10.24 -43.46 -12.57
N MET A 138 9.37 -43.75 -13.56
CA MET A 138 8.34 -42.76 -13.99
C MET A 138 7.29 -42.52 -12.90
N ASN A 139 6.90 -43.52 -12.12
CA ASN A 139 5.94 -43.38 -11.01
C ASN A 139 6.53 -42.67 -9.79
N ILE A 140 7.84 -42.56 -9.66
CA ILE A 140 8.51 -41.75 -8.65
C ILE A 140 8.69 -40.32 -9.19
N ILE A 141 9.29 -40.17 -10.36
CA ILE A 141 9.62 -38.84 -10.92
C ILE A 141 8.35 -38.06 -11.26
N GLY A 142 7.36 -38.71 -11.88
CA GLY A 142 6.14 -38.02 -12.36
C GLY A 142 5.38 -37.29 -11.23
N PRO A 143 4.94 -37.97 -10.18
CA PRO A 143 4.31 -37.31 -9.03
C PRO A 143 5.19 -36.25 -8.37
N SER A 144 6.50 -36.52 -8.26
CA SER A 144 7.46 -35.57 -7.66
C SER A 144 7.54 -34.27 -8.45
N VAL A 145 7.60 -34.35 -9.77
CA VAL A 145 7.57 -33.16 -10.66
C VAL A 145 6.25 -32.42 -10.53
N VAL A 146 5.11 -33.11 -10.52
CA VAL A 146 3.80 -32.48 -10.34
C VAL A 146 3.74 -31.75 -8.99
N VAL A 147 4.14 -32.40 -7.91
CA VAL A 147 4.17 -31.80 -6.57
C VAL A 147 5.10 -30.56 -6.53
N PHE A 148 6.30 -30.69 -7.11
CA PHE A 148 7.24 -29.56 -7.20
C PHE A 148 6.64 -28.36 -7.95
N LEU A 149 6.03 -28.60 -9.12
CA LEU A 149 5.41 -27.53 -9.92
C LEU A 149 4.23 -26.88 -9.17
N LEU A 150 3.42 -27.67 -8.48
CA LEU A 150 2.31 -27.15 -7.68
C LEU A 150 2.83 -26.29 -6.51
N LEU A 151 3.86 -26.74 -5.81
CA LEU A 151 4.48 -25.98 -4.72
C LEU A 151 5.13 -24.68 -5.24
N ALA A 152 5.86 -24.76 -6.35
CA ALA A 152 6.46 -23.59 -6.99
C ALA A 152 5.42 -22.56 -7.41
N TYR A 153 4.29 -23.02 -7.98
CA TYR A 153 3.15 -22.15 -8.31
C TYR A 153 2.57 -21.47 -7.07
N SER A 154 2.34 -22.24 -5.98
CA SER A 154 1.82 -21.72 -4.72
C SER A 154 2.72 -20.66 -4.10
N THR A 155 4.02 -20.91 -4.08
CA THR A 155 5.01 -19.95 -3.57
C THR A 155 4.97 -18.65 -4.35
N ARG A 156 5.00 -18.73 -5.68
CA ARG A 156 4.89 -17.54 -6.54
C ARG A 156 3.60 -16.74 -6.33
N GLN A 157 2.46 -17.41 -6.11
CA GLN A 157 1.20 -16.75 -5.81
C GLN A 157 1.24 -16.01 -4.46
N ARG A 158 1.84 -16.62 -3.44
CA ARG A 158 2.01 -15.99 -2.12
C ARG A 158 2.91 -14.75 -2.20
N ASP A 159 4.03 -14.87 -2.91
CA ASP A 159 4.98 -13.75 -3.07
C ASP A 159 4.30 -12.58 -3.78
N ARG A 160 3.59 -12.81 -4.89
CA ARG A 160 2.83 -11.78 -5.60
C ARG A 160 1.77 -11.10 -4.70
N SER A 161 1.02 -11.89 -3.93
CA SER A 161 0.00 -11.33 -3.03
C SER A 161 0.63 -10.50 -1.91
N ARG A 162 1.79 -10.91 -1.40
CA ARG A 162 2.56 -10.16 -0.40
C ARG A 162 3.07 -8.84 -0.96
N ASP A 163 3.63 -8.84 -2.17
CA ASP A 163 4.15 -7.65 -2.84
C ASP A 163 3.04 -6.63 -3.10
N LEU A 164 1.87 -7.09 -3.57
CA LEU A 164 0.71 -6.22 -3.76
C LEU A 164 0.23 -5.59 -2.45
N LEU A 165 0.17 -6.37 -1.36
CA LEU A 165 -0.20 -5.86 -0.04
C LEU A 165 0.80 -4.82 0.48
N LEU A 166 2.10 -5.03 0.25
CA LEU A 166 3.13 -4.06 0.64
C LEU A 166 3.01 -2.76 -0.14
N LEU A 167 2.76 -2.84 -1.46
CA LEU A 167 2.53 -1.67 -2.30
C LEU A 167 1.27 -0.89 -1.87
N GLU A 168 0.17 -1.58 -1.60
CA GLU A 168 -1.06 -0.95 -1.11
C GLU A 168 -0.87 -0.27 0.25
N ARG A 169 -0.15 -0.91 1.17
CA ARG A 169 0.19 -0.31 2.46
C ARG A 169 1.05 0.93 2.30
N ALA A 170 2.10 0.87 1.47
CA ALA A 170 2.97 2.01 1.21
C ALA A 170 2.20 3.18 0.60
N LYS A 171 1.30 2.93 -0.36
CA LYS A 171 0.44 3.94 -0.96
C LYS A 171 -0.53 4.56 0.06
N SER A 172 -1.17 3.74 0.89
CA SER A 172 -2.06 4.21 1.95
C SER A 172 -1.31 5.07 2.98
N GLU A 173 -0.08 4.68 3.32
CA GLU A 173 0.78 5.43 4.22
C GLU A 173 1.18 6.79 3.64
N GLN A 174 1.56 6.83 2.37
CA GLN A 174 1.89 8.07 1.67
C GLN A 174 0.69 9.02 1.63
N LEU A 175 -0.52 8.51 1.35
CA LEU A 175 -1.74 9.33 1.36
C LEU A 175 -2.02 9.92 2.76
N LEU A 176 -1.76 9.17 3.83
CA LEU A 176 -1.92 9.67 5.20
C LEU A 176 -0.91 10.79 5.51
N LEU A 177 0.34 10.62 5.08
CA LEU A 177 1.40 11.62 5.26
C LEU A 177 1.20 12.89 4.42
N ASN A 178 0.38 12.85 3.37
CA ASN A 178 -0.02 14.06 2.63
C ASN A 178 -1.02 14.93 3.41
N VAL A 179 -1.63 14.39 4.48
CA VAL A 179 -2.66 15.09 5.27
C VAL A 179 -2.18 15.40 6.68
N LEU A 180 -1.27 14.60 7.23
CA LEU A 180 -0.82 14.72 8.61
C LEU A 180 0.72 14.70 8.71
N PRO A 181 1.32 15.48 9.63
CA PRO A 181 2.74 15.37 9.95
C PRO A 181 3.12 13.93 10.36
N GLN A 182 4.32 13.50 10.02
CA GLN A 182 4.77 12.12 10.24
C GLN A 182 4.67 11.66 11.71
N SER A 183 5.06 12.53 12.65
CA SER A 183 4.97 12.25 14.09
C SER A 183 3.53 12.04 14.56
N ILE A 184 2.62 12.85 14.05
CA ILE A 184 1.18 12.78 14.37
C ILE A 184 0.55 11.53 13.75
N ALA A 185 0.85 11.22 12.50
CA ALA A 185 0.40 10.01 11.83
C ALA A 185 0.84 8.74 12.57
N ALA A 186 2.07 8.71 13.09
CA ALA A 186 2.59 7.59 13.89
C ALA A 186 1.80 7.38 15.20
N ARG A 187 1.47 8.45 15.90
CA ARG A 187 0.69 8.42 17.17
C ARG A 187 -0.75 7.96 16.93
N LEU A 188 -1.39 8.43 15.86
CA LEU A 188 -2.73 7.97 15.50
C LEU A 188 -2.74 6.47 15.13
N LYS A 189 -1.72 5.98 14.42
CA LYS A 189 -1.55 4.54 14.13
C LYS A 189 -1.34 3.71 15.40
N ALA A 190 -0.71 4.28 16.42
CA ALA A 190 -0.55 3.65 17.73
C ALA A 190 -1.85 3.63 18.57
N GLY A 191 -2.95 4.21 18.05
CA GLY A 191 -4.27 4.20 18.69
C GLY A 191 -4.52 5.38 19.62
N GLU A 192 -3.71 6.44 19.59
CA GLU A 192 -3.94 7.66 20.36
C GLU A 192 -5.17 8.40 19.80
N GLY A 193 -6.23 8.52 20.60
CA GLY A 193 -7.53 9.00 20.11
C GLY A 193 -7.67 10.51 20.01
N THR A 194 -6.91 11.27 20.80
CA THR A 194 -6.93 12.75 20.81
C THR A 194 -5.52 13.24 20.98
N ILE A 195 -5.03 14.01 20.02
CA ILE A 195 -3.71 14.62 20.07
C ILE A 195 -3.92 16.13 20.18
N ALA A 196 -3.56 16.72 21.31
CA ALA A 196 -3.59 18.16 21.54
C ALA A 196 -2.42 18.53 22.47
N GLU A 197 -1.53 19.40 22.01
CA GLU A 197 -0.31 19.79 22.71
C GLU A 197 -0.14 21.29 22.72
N CYS A 198 0.40 21.80 23.82
CA CYS A 198 0.75 23.22 23.98
C CYS A 198 2.23 23.40 23.58
N TYR A 199 2.47 24.44 22.81
CA TYR A 199 3.80 24.88 22.40
C TYR A 199 3.98 26.33 22.87
N ASP A 200 4.92 26.55 23.75
CA ASP A 200 5.14 27.89 24.36
C ASP A 200 5.74 28.87 23.34
N GLU A 201 6.50 28.35 22.38
CA GLU A 201 7.19 29.12 21.35
C GLU A 201 6.93 28.55 19.96
N ALA A 202 6.14 29.29 19.18
CA ALA A 202 5.87 29.00 17.79
C ALA A 202 5.67 30.32 17.02
N SER A 203 5.84 30.26 15.70
CA SER A 203 5.53 31.37 14.79
C SER A 203 4.56 30.94 13.73
N ILE A 204 3.60 31.80 13.41
CA ILE A 204 2.52 31.55 12.47
C ILE A 204 2.60 32.59 11.35
N LEU A 205 2.49 32.13 10.11
CA LEU A 205 2.44 32.92 8.89
C LEU A 205 1.10 32.73 8.21
N PHE A 206 0.48 33.83 7.83
CA PHE A 206 -0.57 33.86 6.82
C PHE A 206 -0.09 34.62 5.61
N ALA A 207 -0.34 34.06 4.43
CA ALA A 207 -0.13 34.73 3.14
C ALA A 207 -1.44 34.70 2.37
N ASP A 208 -1.78 35.80 1.68
CA ASP A 208 -3.02 35.97 0.95
C ASP A 208 -2.80 36.85 -0.30
N ILE A 209 -3.63 36.71 -1.33
CA ILE A 209 -3.52 37.51 -2.54
C ILE A 209 -4.31 38.81 -2.35
N ALA A 210 -3.63 39.93 -2.42
CA ALA A 210 -4.27 41.25 -2.28
C ALA A 210 -5.27 41.50 -3.45
N GLY A 211 -6.55 41.66 -3.08
CA GLY A 211 -7.61 41.91 -4.06
C GLY A 211 -8.01 40.65 -4.87
N PHE A 212 -7.88 39.46 -4.28
CA PHE A 212 -8.22 38.20 -4.95
C PHE A 212 -9.68 38.14 -5.44
N THR A 213 -10.65 38.63 -4.65
CA THR A 213 -12.07 38.57 -5.00
C THR A 213 -12.39 39.26 -6.34
N PRO A 214 -11.99 40.51 -6.61
CA PRO A 214 -12.17 41.10 -7.93
C PRO A 214 -11.32 40.42 -9.00
N LEU A 215 -10.09 40.00 -8.69
CA LEU A 215 -9.21 39.28 -9.62
C LEU A 215 -9.84 37.97 -10.10
N SER A 216 -10.39 37.18 -9.18
CA SER A 216 -11.04 35.91 -9.50
C SER A 216 -12.31 36.07 -10.35
N ALA A 217 -13.05 37.14 -10.14
CA ALA A 217 -14.23 37.45 -10.95
C ALA A 217 -13.88 37.77 -12.41
N GLU A 218 -12.71 38.38 -12.65
CA GLU A 218 -12.25 38.72 -13.98
C GLU A 218 -11.58 37.56 -14.73
N LEU A 219 -10.81 36.74 -14.05
CA LEU A 219 -10.03 35.64 -14.67
C LEU A 219 -10.86 34.42 -15.04
N GLY A 220 -11.98 34.19 -14.38
CA GLY A 220 -12.76 32.95 -14.50
C GLY A 220 -12.20 31.80 -13.70
N VAL A 221 -13.06 30.78 -13.44
CA VAL A 221 -12.79 29.71 -12.44
C VAL A 221 -11.58 28.86 -12.82
N GLU A 222 -11.43 28.50 -14.08
CA GLU A 222 -10.36 27.60 -14.54
C GLU A 222 -8.97 28.21 -14.33
N LEU A 223 -8.79 29.46 -14.78
CA LEU A 223 -7.52 30.19 -14.62
C LEU A 223 -7.20 30.48 -13.16
N VAL A 224 -8.22 30.74 -12.33
CA VAL A 224 -8.02 30.92 -10.87
C VAL A 224 -7.50 29.66 -10.23
N VAL A 225 -8.04 28.48 -10.55
CA VAL A 225 -7.59 27.20 -10.01
C VAL A 225 -6.16 26.90 -10.45
N GLU A 226 -5.82 27.14 -11.71
CA GLU A 226 -4.47 26.96 -12.24
C GLU A 226 -3.46 27.88 -11.53
N LEU A 227 -3.79 29.18 -11.40
CA LEU A 227 -2.98 30.17 -10.70
C LEU A 227 -2.73 29.78 -9.23
N LEU A 228 -3.78 29.40 -8.51
CA LEU A 228 -3.64 28.97 -7.11
C LEU A 228 -2.82 27.69 -7.00
N ASN A 229 -2.99 26.73 -7.91
CA ASN A 229 -2.23 25.50 -7.92
C ASN A 229 -0.73 25.76 -8.12
N ASP A 230 -0.36 26.62 -9.06
CA ASP A 230 1.04 26.97 -9.33
C ASP A 230 1.69 27.64 -8.13
N ILE A 231 1.04 28.65 -7.55
CA ILE A 231 1.56 29.42 -6.43
C ILE A 231 1.65 28.52 -5.17
N HIS A 232 0.58 27.80 -4.84
CA HIS A 232 0.58 26.96 -3.64
C HIS A 232 1.55 25.79 -3.76
N SER A 233 1.71 25.19 -4.95
CA SER A 233 2.71 24.14 -5.17
C SER A 233 4.15 24.64 -4.97
N ALA A 234 4.43 25.86 -5.43
CA ALA A 234 5.73 26.47 -5.18
C ALA A 234 5.93 26.81 -3.70
N PHE A 235 4.91 27.31 -3.02
CA PHE A 235 4.94 27.58 -1.58
C PHE A 235 5.14 26.28 -0.78
N ASP A 236 4.46 25.20 -1.17
CA ASP A 236 4.66 23.87 -0.56
C ASP A 236 6.13 23.41 -0.66
N ALA A 237 6.76 23.62 -1.81
CA ALA A 237 8.17 23.29 -2.00
C ALA A 237 9.11 24.18 -1.17
N ILE A 238 8.80 25.48 -1.01
CA ILE A 238 9.56 26.41 -0.18
C ILE A 238 9.44 26.00 1.30
N VAL A 239 8.22 25.78 1.79
CA VAL A 239 7.93 25.37 3.18
C VAL A 239 8.64 24.08 3.53
N ALA A 240 8.61 23.08 2.64
CA ALA A 240 9.29 21.81 2.82
C ALA A 240 10.83 21.97 2.92
N ARG A 241 11.45 22.83 2.09
CA ARG A 241 12.90 23.12 2.17
C ARG A 241 13.33 23.72 3.50
N HIS A 242 12.49 24.56 4.09
CA HIS A 242 12.73 25.16 5.39
C HIS A 242 12.36 24.26 6.59
N GLY A 243 11.80 23.06 6.31
CA GLY A 243 11.36 22.13 7.35
C GLY A 243 10.24 22.67 8.23
N LEU A 244 9.31 23.42 7.61
CA LEU A 244 8.15 24.01 8.28
C LEU A 244 6.89 23.21 7.99
N GLU A 245 5.84 23.45 8.75
CA GLU A 245 4.57 22.74 8.61
C GLU A 245 3.52 23.61 7.96
N LYS A 246 3.03 23.19 6.78
CA LYS A 246 1.84 23.74 6.15
C LYS A 246 0.62 23.25 6.92
N ILE A 247 -0.20 24.13 7.41
CA ILE A 247 -1.41 23.78 8.18
C ILE A 247 -2.60 23.61 7.22
N ARG A 248 -2.91 24.65 6.44
CA ARG A 248 -4.05 24.63 5.52
C ARG A 248 -4.02 25.76 4.50
N THR A 249 -4.86 25.63 3.50
CA THR A 249 -5.25 26.71 2.59
C THR A 249 -6.72 27.08 2.85
N ILE A 250 -7.06 28.37 2.76
CA ILE A 250 -8.44 28.87 2.91
C ILE A 250 -8.69 29.84 1.76
N GLY A 251 -9.34 29.35 0.70
CA GLY A 251 -9.44 30.11 -0.54
C GLY A 251 -8.07 30.37 -1.15
N ASP A 252 -7.68 31.63 -1.29
CA ASP A 252 -6.35 32.07 -1.71
C ASP A 252 -5.36 32.21 -0.53
N GLY A 253 -5.84 32.07 0.71
CA GLY A 253 -5.02 32.15 1.90
C GLY A 253 -4.19 30.86 2.13
N TYR A 254 -2.94 31.05 2.54
CA TYR A 254 -1.97 29.99 2.81
C TYR A 254 -1.40 30.14 4.22
N MET A 255 -1.48 29.08 5.03
CA MET A 255 -1.08 29.10 6.44
C MET A 255 0.06 28.13 6.74
N VAL A 256 1.13 28.66 7.33
CA VAL A 256 2.34 27.91 7.74
C VAL A 256 2.66 28.17 9.20
N VAL A 257 3.20 27.17 9.87
CA VAL A 257 3.66 27.29 11.26
C VAL A 257 5.07 26.74 11.40
N SER A 258 5.85 27.37 12.26
CA SER A 258 7.20 26.96 12.64
C SER A 258 7.24 26.72 14.16
N GLY A 259 7.92 25.65 14.60
CA GLY A 259 7.98 25.24 15.99
C GLY A 259 6.97 24.18 16.38
N VAL A 260 6.17 23.68 15.44
CA VAL A 260 5.25 22.53 15.60
C VAL A 260 5.29 21.63 14.39
N PRO A 261 5.03 20.33 14.48
CA PRO A 261 4.92 19.54 15.73
C PRO A 261 6.27 19.33 16.42
N THR A 262 7.37 19.75 15.79
CA THR A 262 8.72 19.68 16.35
C THR A 262 9.16 21.06 16.81
N PRO A 263 9.38 21.28 18.11
CA PRO A 263 9.91 22.55 18.61
C PRO A 263 11.27 22.89 18.00
N ARG A 264 11.47 24.18 17.68
CA ARG A 264 12.73 24.70 17.17
C ARG A 264 13.00 26.12 17.70
N PRO A 265 14.24 26.43 18.13
CA PRO A 265 14.55 27.72 18.74
C PRO A 265 14.55 28.87 17.73
N ASP A 266 14.81 28.58 16.45
CA ASP A 266 14.84 29.54 15.35
C ASP A 266 13.48 29.68 14.62
N HIS A 267 12.37 29.33 15.27
CA HIS A 267 11.03 29.29 14.68
C HIS A 267 10.63 30.59 13.95
N ALA A 268 10.96 31.75 14.51
CA ALA A 268 10.64 33.05 13.92
C ALA A 268 11.54 33.36 12.71
N HIS A 269 12.84 33.07 12.81
CA HIS A 269 13.81 33.30 11.75
C HIS A 269 13.49 32.45 10.50
N ALA A 270 13.28 31.15 10.72
CA ALA A 270 12.93 30.23 9.62
C ALA A 270 11.65 30.63 8.90
N LEU A 271 10.66 31.10 9.63
CA LEU A 271 9.40 31.54 9.03
C LEU A 271 9.54 32.84 8.24
N VAL A 272 10.36 33.79 8.72
CA VAL A 272 10.67 35.02 7.99
C VAL A 272 11.50 34.75 6.73
N ASP A 273 12.50 33.88 6.81
CA ASP A 273 13.26 33.45 5.62
C ASP A 273 12.35 32.81 4.56
N THR A 274 11.41 31.96 5.00
CA THR A 274 10.37 31.35 4.14
C THR A 274 9.49 32.43 3.48
N ALA A 275 9.05 33.42 4.24
CA ALA A 275 8.24 34.52 3.73
C ALA A 275 8.97 35.35 2.67
N LEU A 276 10.25 35.63 2.90
CA LEU A 276 11.09 36.35 1.93
C LEU A 276 11.25 35.55 0.62
N GLU A 277 11.44 34.24 0.73
CA GLU A 277 11.52 33.36 -0.45
C GLU A 277 10.21 33.26 -1.19
N MET A 278 9.08 33.17 -0.49
CA MET A 278 7.73 33.22 -1.09
C MET A 278 7.51 34.51 -1.88
N LEU A 279 7.83 35.68 -1.32
CA LEU A 279 7.71 36.94 -2.06
C LEU A 279 8.67 37.04 -3.24
N ALA A 280 9.90 36.51 -3.11
CA ALA A 280 10.85 36.47 -4.21
C ALA A 280 10.35 35.60 -5.36
N PHE A 281 9.74 34.43 -5.04
CA PHE A 281 9.11 33.57 -6.03
C PHE A 281 7.98 34.29 -6.76
N VAL A 282 7.06 34.93 -6.05
CA VAL A 282 5.90 35.63 -6.67
C VAL A 282 6.38 36.75 -7.61
N ARG A 283 7.41 37.52 -7.21
CA ARG A 283 7.98 38.58 -8.05
C ARG A 283 8.67 38.05 -9.31
N ALA A 284 9.19 36.85 -9.28
CA ALA A 284 9.88 36.19 -10.39
C ALA A 284 8.97 35.21 -11.16
N TRP A 285 7.72 35.05 -10.76
CA TRP A 285 6.83 34.04 -11.31
C TRP A 285 6.53 34.29 -12.80
N PRO A 286 6.85 33.33 -13.69
CA PRO A 286 6.73 33.49 -15.13
C PRO A 286 5.29 33.28 -15.61
N SER A 287 4.37 34.18 -15.23
CA SER A 287 2.96 34.13 -15.63
C SER A 287 2.53 35.41 -16.32
N PRO A 288 1.66 35.34 -17.34
CA PRO A 288 1.05 36.51 -17.93
C PRO A 288 0.26 37.38 -16.95
N HIS A 289 -0.07 36.80 -15.79
CA HIS A 289 -0.85 37.45 -14.73
C HIS A 289 0.00 37.87 -13.54
N ALA A 290 1.33 37.69 -13.59
CA ALA A 290 2.24 37.98 -12.48
C ALA A 290 2.10 39.41 -11.92
N ASP A 291 1.99 40.42 -12.80
CA ASP A 291 1.86 41.82 -12.41
C ASP A 291 0.55 42.14 -11.65
N ARG A 292 -0.42 41.23 -11.72
CA ARG A 292 -1.74 41.38 -11.07
C ARG A 292 -1.80 40.64 -9.71
N VAL A 293 -0.86 39.75 -9.47
CA VAL A 293 -0.81 38.89 -8.26
C VAL A 293 0.15 39.50 -7.26
N ARG A 294 -0.39 40.13 -6.24
CA ARG A 294 0.37 40.76 -5.15
C ARG A 294 0.02 40.08 -3.82
N HIS A 295 1.03 39.64 -3.06
CA HIS A 295 0.80 38.94 -1.80
C HIS A 295 0.97 39.85 -0.60
N ARG A 296 0.11 39.64 0.41
CA ARG A 296 0.31 40.14 1.76
C ARG A 296 0.75 38.99 2.64
N ILE A 297 1.77 39.20 3.46
CA ILE A 297 2.22 38.20 4.41
C ILE A 297 2.23 38.81 5.80
N GLY A 298 1.57 38.13 6.75
CA GLY A 298 1.53 38.49 8.15
C GLY A 298 2.12 37.41 9.04
N ILE A 299 2.99 37.80 9.98
CA ILE A 299 3.64 36.84 10.90
C ILE A 299 3.46 37.31 12.34
N ASN A 300 3.15 36.37 13.22
CA ASN A 300 3.15 36.56 14.66
C ASN A 300 3.73 35.35 15.36
N SER A 301 4.30 35.57 16.56
CA SER A 301 4.90 34.53 17.41
C SER A 301 4.22 34.46 18.76
N GLY A 302 4.13 33.27 19.35
CA GLY A 302 3.55 33.08 20.68
C GLY A 302 3.20 31.64 20.99
N ALA A 303 2.66 31.45 22.21
CA ALA A 303 2.20 30.11 22.63
C ALA A 303 0.90 29.72 21.94
N ILE A 304 0.88 28.50 21.40
CA ILE A 304 -0.26 27.94 20.69
C ILE A 304 -0.54 26.52 21.16
N MET A 305 -1.73 26.05 20.83
CA MET A 305 -2.09 24.64 20.90
C MET A 305 -2.11 24.07 19.48
N ALA A 306 -1.52 22.89 19.28
CA ALA A 306 -1.59 22.16 18.03
C ALA A 306 -2.14 20.76 18.27
N GLY A 307 -2.88 20.20 17.31
CA GLY A 307 -3.45 18.88 17.48
C GLY A 307 -4.32 18.41 16.34
N VAL A 308 -4.94 17.24 16.51
CA VAL A 308 -5.85 16.63 15.54
C VAL A 308 -7.28 16.77 16.00
N ILE A 309 -8.10 17.36 15.16
CA ILE A 309 -9.55 17.43 15.34
C ILE A 309 -10.26 16.53 14.33
N GLY A 310 -11.38 15.95 14.78
CA GLY A 310 -12.27 15.13 13.98
C GLY A 310 -12.05 13.63 14.18
N ARG A 311 -13.12 12.85 13.94
CA ARG A 311 -13.09 11.38 14.01
C ARG A 311 -13.19 10.73 12.62
N ALA A 312 -13.87 11.39 11.69
CA ALA A 312 -14.10 10.88 10.34
C ALA A 312 -13.18 11.54 9.30
N LYS A 313 -12.86 12.83 9.49
CA LYS A 313 -11.92 13.59 8.67
C LYS A 313 -10.91 14.21 9.62
N PHE A 314 -9.73 13.64 9.71
CA PHE A 314 -8.65 14.18 10.52
C PHE A 314 -8.09 15.45 9.88
N SER A 315 -7.89 16.48 10.70
CA SER A 315 -7.17 17.70 10.33
C SER A 315 -6.21 18.05 11.46
N TYR A 316 -4.94 18.18 11.13
CA TYR A 316 -3.96 18.76 12.04
C TYR A 316 -4.07 20.27 11.94
N ASP A 317 -4.33 20.93 13.03
CA ASP A 317 -4.56 22.37 13.07
C ASP A 317 -3.93 23.00 14.33
N VAL A 318 -3.90 24.34 14.37
CA VAL A 318 -3.35 25.11 15.48
C VAL A 318 -4.35 26.14 15.97
N TRP A 319 -4.36 26.36 17.30
CA TRP A 319 -5.28 27.28 17.96
C TRP A 319 -4.53 28.14 18.96
N GLY A 320 -5.08 29.28 19.19
CA GLY A 320 -4.61 30.25 20.18
C GLY A 320 -4.71 31.68 19.69
N ASP A 321 -4.59 32.61 20.62
CA ASP A 321 -4.59 34.01 20.32
C ASP A 321 -3.51 34.42 19.28
N PRO A 322 -2.27 33.88 19.34
CA PRO A 322 -1.24 34.21 18.36
C PRO A 322 -1.63 33.91 16.90
N VAL A 323 -2.48 32.91 16.67
CA VAL A 323 -3.00 32.59 15.34
C VAL A 323 -3.88 33.72 14.79
N ASN A 324 -4.77 34.25 15.65
CA ASN A 324 -5.64 35.36 15.27
C ASN A 324 -4.84 36.63 15.00
N VAL A 325 -3.81 36.90 15.80
CA VAL A 325 -2.92 38.06 15.59
C VAL A 325 -2.16 37.92 14.27
N ALA A 326 -1.64 36.74 13.92
CA ALA A 326 -0.96 36.51 12.65
C ALA A 326 -1.88 36.77 11.46
N SER A 327 -3.13 36.30 11.52
CA SER A 327 -4.15 36.59 10.51
C SER A 327 -4.44 38.09 10.36
N ARG A 328 -4.41 38.84 11.50
CA ARG A 328 -4.57 40.29 11.45
C ARG A 328 -3.34 41.01 10.91
N MET A 329 -2.13 40.50 11.13
CA MET A 329 -0.91 41.02 10.51
C MET A 329 -1.00 40.90 8.99
N GLU A 330 -1.55 39.79 8.46
CA GLU A 330 -1.78 39.62 7.03
C GLU A 330 -2.86 40.59 6.53
N SER A 331 -4.09 40.54 7.09
CA SER A 331 -5.25 41.25 6.55
C SER A 331 -5.11 42.77 6.62
N SER A 332 -4.32 43.30 7.55
CA SER A 332 -3.94 44.71 7.62
C SER A 332 -2.63 45.03 6.89
N GLY A 333 -1.98 44.00 6.30
CA GLY A 333 -0.69 44.13 5.62
C GLY A 333 -0.72 44.95 4.36
N LEU A 334 0.43 45.45 3.93
CA LEU A 334 0.63 46.10 2.64
C LEU A 334 0.92 45.03 1.57
N PRO A 335 0.40 45.18 0.34
CA PRO A 335 0.76 44.29 -0.76
C PRO A 335 2.29 44.23 -0.97
N ASP A 336 2.81 43.06 -1.29
CA ASP A 336 4.24 42.73 -1.50
C ASP A 336 5.15 43.02 -0.31
N CYS A 337 4.57 43.03 0.90
CA CYS A 337 5.28 43.26 2.15
C CYS A 337 5.04 42.11 3.15
N ILE A 338 6.02 41.90 4.02
CA ILE A 338 5.94 41.03 5.18
C ILE A 338 5.72 41.91 6.40
N GLN A 339 4.56 41.79 7.04
CA GLN A 339 4.25 42.50 8.25
C GLN A 339 4.36 41.58 9.47
N VAL A 340 5.04 42.06 10.49
CA VAL A 340 5.25 41.29 11.72
C VAL A 340 4.78 42.05 12.94
N SER A 341 4.30 41.33 13.96
CA SER A 341 3.99 41.88 15.27
C SER A 341 5.24 42.29 16.06
N GLU A 342 5.07 43.06 17.11
CA GLU A 342 6.15 43.43 18.04
C GLU A 342 6.88 42.21 18.60
N ARG A 343 6.12 41.18 19.01
CA ARG A 343 6.70 39.94 19.53
C ARG A 343 7.62 39.24 18.53
N THR A 344 7.19 39.13 17.26
CA THR A 344 8.05 38.55 16.20
C THR A 344 9.26 39.44 15.91
N TYR A 345 9.06 40.78 15.88
CA TYR A 345 10.15 41.75 15.68
C TYR A 345 11.24 41.58 16.73
N GLU A 346 10.89 41.48 18.01
CA GLU A 346 11.87 41.28 19.08
C GLU A 346 12.74 40.03 18.90
N LEU A 347 12.19 38.97 18.33
CA LEU A 347 12.92 37.71 18.03
C LEU A 347 13.89 37.85 16.87
N ILE A 348 13.58 38.68 15.86
CA ILE A 348 14.30 38.70 14.56
C ILE A 348 15.14 39.98 14.34
N LYS A 349 14.99 41.01 15.16
CA LYS A 349 15.55 42.38 14.96
C LYS A 349 17.07 42.43 14.77
N THR A 350 17.80 41.43 15.29
CA THR A 350 19.27 41.33 15.15
C THR A 350 19.68 40.90 13.77
N ASP A 351 18.92 40.02 13.13
CA ASP A 351 19.29 39.32 11.91
C ASP A 351 18.58 39.85 10.67
N PHE A 352 17.46 40.60 10.86
CA PHE A 352 16.69 41.13 9.77
C PHE A 352 16.60 42.66 9.81
N ILE A 353 16.46 43.26 8.64
CA ILE A 353 16.19 44.69 8.45
C ILE A 353 14.68 44.87 8.57
N CYS A 354 14.25 45.57 9.60
CA CYS A 354 12.85 45.83 9.86
C CYS A 354 12.62 47.34 9.99
N HIS A 355 11.54 47.82 9.37
CA HIS A 355 11.10 49.22 9.45
C HIS A 355 9.80 49.34 10.26
N PRO A 356 9.70 50.28 11.19
CA PRO A 356 8.46 50.49 11.89
C PRO A 356 7.37 50.98 10.96
N ARG A 357 6.25 50.27 10.91
CA ARG A 357 5.07 50.71 10.15
C ARG A 357 4.20 51.68 10.98
N GLY A 358 4.29 51.57 12.29
CA GLY A 358 3.45 52.32 13.23
C GLY A 358 2.47 51.42 13.96
N THR A 359 1.51 52.05 14.58
CA THR A 359 0.46 51.42 15.40
C THR A 359 -0.79 51.18 14.52
N ILE A 360 -1.33 49.99 14.59
CA ILE A 360 -2.59 49.66 13.93
C ILE A 360 -3.61 49.19 14.98
N GLU A 361 -4.87 49.48 14.75
CA GLU A 361 -5.94 48.99 15.60
C GLU A 361 -6.31 47.59 15.20
N ILE A 362 -6.21 46.62 16.12
CA ILE A 362 -6.57 45.22 15.90
C ILE A 362 -7.85 44.92 16.68
N LYS A 363 -8.88 44.51 15.95
CA LYS A 363 -10.18 44.13 16.49
C LYS A 363 -10.02 43.15 17.68
N GLY A 364 -10.46 43.54 18.86
CA GLY A 364 -10.40 42.74 20.10
C GLY A 364 -9.05 42.76 20.83
N LYS A 365 -8.06 43.56 20.36
CA LYS A 365 -6.73 43.71 20.97
C LYS A 365 -6.31 45.15 21.24
N GLY A 366 -7.00 46.11 20.60
CA GLY A 366 -6.60 47.51 20.62
C GLY A 366 -5.41 47.80 19.73
N GLU A 367 -4.66 48.83 20.09
CA GLU A 367 -3.50 49.28 19.31
C GLU A 367 -2.30 48.36 19.49
N MET A 368 -1.72 47.96 18.33
CA MET A 368 -0.52 47.13 18.27
C MET A 368 0.54 47.75 17.35
N ARG A 369 1.78 47.77 17.81
CA ARG A 369 2.93 48.17 16.99
C ARG A 369 3.25 47.09 15.99
N THR A 370 3.58 47.51 14.78
CA THR A 370 3.91 46.59 13.67
C THR A 370 5.14 47.04 12.90
N TRP A 371 5.82 46.08 12.29
CA TRP A 371 7.03 46.30 11.51
C TRP A 371 6.90 45.64 10.14
N LEU A 372 7.58 46.21 9.17
CA LEU A 372 7.73 45.62 7.83
C LEU A 372 9.14 45.05 7.71
N VAL A 373 9.26 43.80 7.29
CA VAL A 373 10.53 43.13 7.04
C VAL A 373 10.96 43.40 5.61
N GLU A 374 12.15 43.97 5.43
CA GLU A 374 12.75 44.23 4.11
C GLU A 374 13.60 43.07 3.62
N GLY A 375 14.40 42.48 4.52
CA GLY A 375 15.31 41.40 4.17
C GLY A 375 16.24 41.01 5.31
N ARG A 376 17.09 40.03 5.05
CA ARG A 376 18.12 39.60 6.01
C ARG A 376 19.28 40.58 6.02
N ARG A 377 19.80 40.91 7.21
CA ARG A 377 21.02 41.69 7.33
C ARG A 377 22.18 40.90 6.72
N LYS A 378 22.91 41.50 5.77
CA LYS A 378 24.16 40.90 5.30
C LYS A 378 25.09 40.88 6.50
N GLY A 379 25.43 39.70 7.01
CA GLY A 379 26.41 39.57 8.07
C GLY A 379 27.69 40.29 7.68
N LEU A 380 28.21 41.11 8.57
CA LEU A 380 29.62 41.54 8.50
C LEU A 380 30.43 40.25 8.51
N GLY A 381 30.97 39.89 7.32
CA GLY A 381 31.76 38.68 7.18
C GLY A 381 32.86 38.71 8.24
N ILE A 382 32.79 37.79 9.17
CA ILE A 382 33.94 37.45 9.98
C ILE A 382 34.98 36.88 8.99
N ARG A 383 35.90 37.75 8.56
CA ARG A 383 37.16 37.32 7.94
C ARG A 383 37.96 36.65 9.07
N GLY A 384 38.07 35.37 9.02
CA GLY A 384 38.90 34.55 9.84
C GLY A 384 39.36 33.35 9.02
#